data_4e2a5d61aedf7c3d338fa2f662da2468
#
_entry.id   4e2a5d61aedf7c3d338fa2f662da2468
#
_cell.length_a   1.000
_cell.length_b   1.000
_cell.length_c   1.000
_cell.angle_alpha   90.00
_cell.angle_beta   90.00
_cell.angle_gamma   90.00
#
_symmetry.space_group_name_H-M   'P 1'
#
loop_
_entity.id
_entity.type
_entity.pdbx_description
1 polymer ?
#
loop_
_entity_poly.entity_id
_entity_poly.type
_entity_poly.pdbx_seq_one_letter_code
_entity_poly.pdbx_strand_id
1 'polypeptide(L)'
;MLTLDLLRYRIKDDCVEPFFITPVPRSKYFHAAESLLQIYRAHVGKTRGELESALDDFTGADVHYKVYRGLAKIVGDNSILEPVVCDSESLRMRFLEALVPLRPLARTPDVMFPTSTQQGLEKVAADIGFSAEDLDKMLYADLPENHIVKHVDRALTPMSLIERYNVALAQAMLYRAVRAEICLRDNFRMVFQWMKLARLMHTIESLPEGGYRIVLDGPISLFQNSERYGVNMARFLPALLLSKNWELEALVETGKVGKKTFRLGPQHQLKPGKKPQPDFDSSAEEAFHRKFARNKKSKWTITREGEVLSKDGVIFIPDFAFRHEDGRTAFLEIVGFWTPEYLRNKLSKLKRFEKENVIVAVPDALNCAKDDFKGPVISFKARLLLKDVLPVLDAIPASEPAPSK
;
A
#
# COMPACT_ATOMS: atom_id res chain seq x y z
N MET A 1 -2.44 2.75 7.90
CA MET A 1 -2.66 4.06 7.23
C MET A 1 -4.05 4.59 7.60
N LEU A 2 -4.24 5.94 7.63
CA LEU A 2 -5.53 6.53 7.97
C LEU A 2 -6.58 6.28 6.88
N THR A 3 -7.84 6.17 7.30
CA THR A 3 -9.01 6.16 6.41
C THR A 3 -9.49 7.59 6.13
N LEU A 4 -10.24 7.79 5.05
CA LEU A 4 -10.66 9.14 4.63
C LEU A 4 -11.58 9.84 5.64
N ASP A 5 -12.37 9.10 6.41
CA ASP A 5 -13.24 9.62 7.46
C ASP A 5 -12.47 10.21 8.65
N LEU A 6 -11.24 9.72 8.90
CA LEU A 6 -10.33 10.22 9.93
C LEU A 6 -9.45 11.38 9.45
N LEU A 7 -9.52 11.71 8.16
CA LEU A 7 -8.76 12.79 7.58
C LEU A 7 -9.18 14.14 8.17
N ARG A 8 -8.22 14.89 8.71
CA ARG A 8 -8.45 16.21 9.28
C ARG A 8 -7.55 17.24 8.61
N TYR A 9 -8.17 18.21 7.99
CA TYR A 9 -7.50 19.32 7.31
C TYR A 9 -8.32 20.60 7.44
N ARG A 10 -7.71 21.71 7.12
CA ARG A 10 -8.36 23.01 6.91
C ARG A 10 -8.12 23.46 5.47
N ILE A 11 -9.01 24.28 4.97
CA ILE A 11 -8.86 24.93 3.68
C ILE A 11 -8.56 26.40 3.97
N LYS A 12 -7.46 26.87 3.39
CA LYS A 12 -7.05 28.27 3.45
C LYS A 12 -6.77 28.71 2.02
N ASP A 13 -7.53 29.70 1.57
CA ASP A 13 -7.51 30.16 0.19
C ASP A 13 -7.75 28.99 -0.80
N ASP A 14 -6.80 28.67 -1.66
CA ASP A 14 -6.87 27.55 -2.59
C ASP A 14 -6.04 26.33 -2.14
N CYS A 15 -5.51 26.38 -0.92
CA CYS A 15 -4.68 25.33 -0.37
C CYS A 15 -5.41 24.52 0.70
N VAL A 16 -5.11 23.22 0.74
CA VAL A 16 -5.52 22.32 1.82
C VAL A 16 -4.33 22.03 2.73
N GLU A 17 -4.51 22.28 4.01
CA GLU A 17 -3.48 22.08 5.03
C GLU A 17 -3.93 20.99 6.00
N PRO A 18 -3.24 19.82 6.03
CA PRO A 18 -3.51 18.78 7.02
C PRO A 18 -3.24 19.29 8.43
N PHE A 19 -4.04 18.82 9.38
CA PHE A 19 -3.86 19.17 10.79
C PHE A 19 -2.71 18.36 11.41
N PHE A 20 -1.47 18.74 11.10
CA PHE A 20 -0.30 18.13 11.69
C PHE A 20 -0.19 18.48 13.19
N ILE A 21 0.12 17.48 13.99
CA ILE A 21 0.34 17.63 15.42
C ILE A 21 1.83 17.87 15.66
N THR A 22 2.16 19.00 16.30
CA THR A 22 3.54 19.22 16.73
C THR A 22 3.87 18.24 17.87
N PRO A 23 4.92 17.39 17.71
CA PRO A 23 5.26 16.40 18.73
C PRO A 23 5.98 17.05 19.90
N VAL A 24 5.21 17.68 20.79
CA VAL A 24 5.71 18.36 22.01
C VAL A 24 5.41 17.49 23.23
N PRO A 25 6.42 17.14 24.07
CA PRO A 25 6.18 16.43 25.32
C PRO A 25 5.18 17.18 26.22
N ARG A 26 4.35 16.42 26.94
CA ARG A 26 3.30 16.94 27.85
C ARG A 26 2.18 17.75 27.16
N SER A 27 2.10 17.73 25.84
CA SER A 27 0.96 18.32 25.13
C SER A 27 -0.29 17.43 25.27
N LYS A 28 -1.48 18.00 25.00
CA LYS A 28 -2.75 17.23 25.00
C LYS A 28 -2.66 15.96 24.18
N TYR A 29 -2.11 16.06 22.98
CA TYR A 29 -2.00 14.91 22.07
C TYR A 29 -0.90 13.92 22.46
N PHE A 30 0.13 14.39 23.19
CA PHE A 30 1.14 13.52 23.78
C PHE A 30 0.51 12.63 24.86
N HIS A 31 -0.26 13.21 25.78
CA HIS A 31 -0.98 12.46 26.81
C HIS A 31 -2.02 11.51 26.22
N ALA A 32 -2.75 11.95 25.18
CA ALA A 32 -3.67 11.07 24.47
C ALA A 32 -2.94 9.85 23.82
N ALA A 33 -1.80 10.11 23.18
CA ALA A 33 -0.99 9.04 22.60
C ALA A 33 -0.46 8.06 23.67
N GLU A 34 -0.04 8.59 24.84
CA GLU A 34 0.41 7.79 25.98
C GLU A 34 -0.73 6.92 26.53
N SER A 35 -1.90 7.49 26.77
CA SER A 35 -3.09 6.77 27.27
C SER A 35 -3.52 5.67 26.29
N LEU A 36 -3.55 5.97 24.99
CA LEU A 36 -3.88 4.98 23.95
C LEU A 36 -2.90 3.81 23.95
N LEU A 37 -1.60 4.07 24.04
CA LEU A 37 -0.59 3.00 24.14
C LEU A 37 -0.77 2.16 25.41
N GLN A 38 -1.14 2.78 26.54
CA GLN A 38 -1.46 2.05 27.79
C GLN A 38 -2.70 1.16 27.61
N ILE A 39 -3.78 1.68 27.01
CA ILE A 39 -5.01 0.91 26.73
C ILE A 39 -4.67 -0.31 25.90
N TYR A 40 -3.99 -0.14 24.77
CA TYR A 40 -3.61 -1.27 23.89
C TYR A 40 -2.77 -2.32 24.63
N ARG A 41 -1.79 -1.89 25.43
CA ARG A 41 -0.90 -2.80 26.19
C ARG A 41 -1.62 -3.54 27.30
N ALA A 42 -2.59 -2.89 27.96
CA ALA A 42 -3.42 -3.50 28.99
C ALA A 42 -4.43 -4.52 28.43
N HIS A 43 -4.67 -4.49 27.11
CA HIS A 43 -5.60 -5.41 26.45
C HIS A 43 -4.87 -6.56 25.72
N VAL A 44 -3.57 -6.72 25.88
CA VAL A 44 -2.88 -7.92 25.38
C VAL A 44 -3.44 -9.16 26.11
N GLY A 45 -3.87 -10.15 25.35
CA GLY A 45 -4.55 -11.35 25.85
C GLY A 45 -6.08 -11.25 25.95
N LYS A 46 -6.66 -10.05 25.74
CA LYS A 46 -8.10 -9.81 25.70
C LYS A 46 -8.63 -9.77 24.27
N THR A 47 -9.94 -9.76 24.12
CA THR A 47 -10.60 -9.71 22.82
C THR A 47 -10.50 -8.30 22.21
N ARG A 48 -10.66 -8.27 20.89
CA ARG A 48 -10.76 -7.00 20.14
C ARG A 48 -11.97 -6.19 20.57
N GLY A 49 -13.10 -6.83 20.88
CA GLY A 49 -14.31 -6.15 21.34
C GLY A 49 -14.10 -5.40 22.67
N GLU A 50 -13.40 -6.03 23.63
CA GLU A 50 -13.02 -5.38 24.90
C GLU A 50 -12.10 -4.16 24.65
N LEU A 51 -11.12 -4.32 23.74
CA LEU A 51 -10.25 -3.21 23.35
C LEU A 51 -11.03 -2.07 22.70
N GLU A 52 -11.91 -2.38 21.74
CA GLU A 52 -12.72 -1.37 21.04
C GLU A 52 -13.65 -0.62 22.00
N SER A 53 -14.27 -1.31 22.96
CA SER A 53 -15.06 -0.66 24.02
C SER A 53 -14.22 0.31 24.84
N ALA A 54 -13.03 -0.10 25.29
CA ALA A 54 -12.13 0.77 26.04
C ALA A 54 -11.64 1.98 25.22
N LEU A 55 -11.44 1.82 23.90
CA LEU A 55 -11.08 2.92 23.00
C LEU A 55 -12.26 3.88 22.76
N ASP A 56 -13.47 3.37 22.68
CA ASP A 56 -14.67 4.20 22.55
C ASP A 56 -14.95 4.99 23.83
N ASP A 57 -14.78 4.37 25.01
CA ASP A 57 -14.86 5.04 26.32
C ASP A 57 -13.82 6.17 26.43
N PHE A 58 -12.59 5.91 26.01
CA PHE A 58 -11.52 6.93 26.00
C PHE A 58 -11.80 8.07 25.02
N THR A 59 -12.30 7.74 23.84
CA THR A 59 -12.54 8.73 22.78
C THR A 59 -13.75 9.59 23.09
N GLY A 60 -14.82 9.00 23.61
CA GLY A 60 -16.05 9.64 24.00
C GLY A 60 -16.61 10.61 22.95
N ALA A 61 -17.25 11.67 23.43
CA ALA A 61 -17.76 12.77 22.62
C ALA A 61 -16.78 13.95 22.47
N ASP A 62 -15.46 13.73 22.65
CA ASP A 62 -14.45 14.80 22.55
C ASP A 62 -14.40 15.40 21.13
N VAL A 63 -14.24 16.70 21.05
CA VAL A 63 -14.10 17.47 19.79
C VAL A 63 -12.92 16.99 18.96
N HIS A 64 -11.92 16.38 19.58
CA HIS A 64 -10.73 15.81 18.94
C HIS A 64 -10.84 14.31 18.61
N TYR A 65 -12.03 13.73 18.71
CA TYR A 65 -12.26 12.28 18.52
C TYR A 65 -11.61 11.71 17.24
N LYS A 66 -11.60 12.46 16.13
CA LYS A 66 -10.94 12.03 14.88
C LYS A 66 -9.43 11.85 15.04
N VAL A 67 -8.79 12.72 15.82
CA VAL A 67 -7.34 12.60 16.10
C VAL A 67 -7.09 11.38 16.97
N TYR A 68 -7.88 11.20 18.03
CA TYR A 68 -7.73 10.05 18.94
C TYR A 68 -7.98 8.72 18.23
N ARG A 69 -9.04 8.63 17.43
CA ARG A 69 -9.28 7.45 16.58
C ARG A 69 -8.18 7.23 15.54
N GLY A 70 -7.63 8.31 14.98
CA GLY A 70 -6.50 8.23 14.06
C GLY A 70 -5.23 7.70 14.74
N LEU A 71 -4.91 8.18 15.93
CA LEU A 71 -3.79 7.67 16.73
C LEU A 71 -4.03 6.20 17.13
N ALA A 72 -5.22 5.86 17.61
CA ALA A 72 -5.61 4.48 17.94
C ALA A 72 -5.46 3.55 16.73
N LYS A 73 -5.91 3.99 15.54
CA LYS A 73 -5.74 3.21 14.32
C LYS A 73 -4.28 2.94 13.99
N ILE A 74 -3.37 3.91 14.18
CA ILE A 74 -1.93 3.71 13.94
C ILE A 74 -1.36 2.68 14.93
N VAL A 75 -1.81 2.67 16.20
CA VAL A 75 -1.41 1.61 17.16
C VAL A 75 -1.95 0.26 16.69
N GLY A 76 -3.22 0.18 16.30
CA GLY A 76 -3.85 -1.04 15.79
C GLY A 76 -3.14 -1.60 14.55
N ASP A 77 -2.77 -0.75 13.58
CA ASP A 77 -2.00 -1.14 12.38
C ASP A 77 -0.58 -1.69 12.72
N ASN A 78 -0.09 -1.46 13.94
CA ASN A 78 1.19 -1.99 14.46
C ASN A 78 0.99 -3.05 15.56
N SER A 79 -0.22 -3.56 15.71
CA SER A 79 -0.59 -4.62 16.65
C SER A 79 -0.94 -5.89 15.90
N ILE A 80 -0.78 -7.03 16.53
CA ILE A 80 -1.17 -8.34 15.98
C ILE A 80 -2.43 -8.79 16.70
N LEU A 81 -3.49 -9.00 15.92
CA LEU A 81 -4.73 -9.62 16.35
C LEU A 81 -4.84 -10.98 15.66
N GLU A 82 -5.14 -12.01 16.40
CA GLU A 82 -5.27 -13.36 15.86
C GLU A 82 -6.63 -13.96 16.22
N PRO A 83 -7.29 -14.64 15.27
CA PRO A 83 -8.46 -15.43 15.58
C PRO A 83 -8.08 -16.56 16.55
N VAL A 84 -8.99 -16.96 17.41
CA VAL A 84 -8.85 -18.21 18.15
C VAL A 84 -8.93 -19.35 17.15
N VAL A 85 -7.94 -20.26 17.19
CA VAL A 85 -7.90 -21.40 16.26
C VAL A 85 -9.01 -22.40 16.66
N CYS A 86 -10.17 -22.26 16.03
CA CYS A 86 -11.32 -23.11 16.23
C CYS A 86 -12.13 -23.17 14.91
N ASP A 87 -12.67 -24.36 14.60
CA ASP A 87 -13.67 -24.48 13.52
C ASP A 87 -15.05 -24.09 14.09
N SER A 88 -15.25 -22.79 14.24
CA SER A 88 -16.46 -22.21 14.81
C SER A 88 -17.69 -22.50 13.95
N GLU A 89 -17.56 -22.65 12.63
CA GLU A 89 -18.68 -22.96 11.74
C GLU A 89 -19.22 -24.37 12.00
N SER A 90 -18.37 -25.39 11.98
CA SER A 90 -18.75 -26.76 12.30
C SER A 90 -19.28 -26.87 13.75
N LEU A 91 -18.67 -26.14 14.67
CA LEU A 91 -19.09 -26.14 16.07
C LEU A 91 -20.50 -25.53 16.21
N ARG A 92 -20.81 -24.43 15.52
CA ARG A 92 -22.17 -23.84 15.49
C ARG A 92 -23.20 -24.81 14.92
N MET A 93 -22.86 -25.55 13.85
CA MET A 93 -23.78 -26.54 13.28
C MET A 93 -24.09 -27.64 14.29
N ARG A 94 -23.08 -28.23 14.91
CA ARG A 94 -23.24 -29.27 15.95
C ARG A 94 -24.05 -28.75 17.15
N PHE A 95 -23.78 -27.54 17.59
CA PHE A 95 -24.51 -26.89 18.66
C PHE A 95 -26.00 -26.69 18.30
N LEU A 96 -26.30 -26.19 17.10
CA LEU A 96 -27.68 -26.01 16.67
C LEU A 96 -28.43 -27.34 16.55
N GLU A 97 -27.81 -28.38 16.01
CA GLU A 97 -28.39 -29.72 15.90
C GLU A 97 -28.70 -30.29 17.30
N ALA A 98 -27.78 -30.20 18.25
CA ALA A 98 -27.97 -30.67 19.62
C ALA A 98 -29.01 -29.85 20.39
N LEU A 99 -29.24 -28.59 19.99
CA LEU A 99 -30.24 -27.70 20.61
C LEU A 99 -31.67 -28.00 20.16
N VAL A 100 -31.87 -28.57 18.96
CA VAL A 100 -33.18 -28.79 18.37
C VAL A 100 -34.13 -29.59 19.31
N PRO A 101 -33.70 -30.74 19.92
CA PRO A 101 -34.60 -31.53 20.79
C PRO A 101 -34.92 -30.84 22.10
N LEU A 102 -34.20 -29.80 22.50
CA LEU A 102 -34.42 -29.03 23.73
C LEU A 102 -35.38 -27.85 23.55
N ARG A 103 -35.79 -27.57 22.36
CA ARG A 103 -36.74 -26.46 22.07
C ARG A 103 -38.16 -26.84 22.44
N PRO A 104 -38.99 -25.90 22.93
CA PRO A 104 -38.69 -24.46 23.07
C PRO A 104 -37.89 -24.16 24.37
N LEU A 105 -37.00 -23.18 24.30
CA LEU A 105 -36.21 -22.66 25.42
C LEU A 105 -36.75 -21.32 25.87
N ALA A 106 -36.86 -21.09 27.16
CA ALA A 106 -37.29 -19.84 27.75
C ALA A 106 -36.16 -19.07 28.39
N ARG A 107 -36.16 -17.75 28.32
CA ARG A 107 -35.21 -16.92 29.06
C ARG A 107 -35.41 -17.05 30.58
N THR A 108 -36.66 -17.11 30.98
CA THR A 108 -37.07 -17.39 32.34
C THR A 108 -37.99 -18.62 32.29
N PRO A 109 -37.61 -19.76 32.88
CA PRO A 109 -38.44 -20.99 32.87
C PRO A 109 -39.80 -20.78 33.54
N ASP A 110 -40.80 -21.43 32.99
CA ASP A 110 -42.13 -21.50 33.56
C ASP A 110 -42.69 -22.93 33.43
N VAL A 111 -43.99 -23.13 33.80
CA VAL A 111 -44.64 -24.44 33.71
C VAL A 111 -44.77 -24.93 32.26
N MET A 112 -44.86 -24.03 31.31
CA MET A 112 -45.06 -24.33 29.89
C MET A 112 -43.71 -24.57 29.19
N PHE A 113 -42.66 -23.87 29.64
CA PHE A 113 -41.30 -23.91 29.09
C PHE A 113 -40.30 -24.10 30.22
N PRO A 114 -40.13 -25.37 30.73
CA PRO A 114 -39.37 -25.63 31.94
C PRO A 114 -37.84 -25.52 31.78
N THR A 115 -37.33 -25.51 30.53
CA THR A 115 -35.90 -25.45 30.27
C THR A 115 -35.47 -24.01 29.94
N SER A 116 -34.54 -23.49 30.72
CA SER A 116 -33.93 -22.19 30.44
C SER A 116 -32.92 -22.26 29.30
N THR A 117 -32.69 -21.14 28.66
CA THR A 117 -31.63 -21.00 27.65
C THR A 117 -30.27 -21.40 28.23
N GLN A 118 -29.98 -21.00 29.46
CA GLN A 118 -28.74 -21.35 30.16
C GLN A 118 -28.60 -22.87 30.40
N GLN A 119 -29.64 -23.52 30.88
CA GLN A 119 -29.66 -24.99 31.07
C GLN A 119 -29.53 -25.73 29.73
N GLY A 120 -30.16 -25.20 28.66
CA GLY A 120 -29.99 -25.74 27.33
C GLY A 120 -28.53 -25.66 26.85
N LEU A 121 -27.89 -24.51 27.06
CA LEU A 121 -26.47 -24.30 26.72
C LEU A 121 -25.57 -25.26 27.51
N GLU A 122 -25.74 -25.35 28.82
CA GLU A 122 -24.95 -26.25 29.69
C GLU A 122 -25.08 -27.73 29.30
N LYS A 123 -26.29 -28.17 28.99
CA LYS A 123 -26.56 -29.54 28.54
C LYS A 123 -25.87 -29.82 27.19
N VAL A 124 -26.06 -28.95 26.22
CA VAL A 124 -25.43 -29.11 24.88
C VAL A 124 -23.92 -29.02 24.99
N ALA A 125 -23.37 -28.13 25.81
CA ALA A 125 -21.93 -28.03 26.04
C ALA A 125 -21.35 -29.35 26.58
N ALA A 126 -22.02 -29.93 27.59
CA ALA A 126 -21.62 -31.22 28.14
C ALA A 126 -21.69 -32.36 27.10
N ASP A 127 -22.73 -32.39 26.27
CA ASP A 127 -22.90 -33.41 25.22
C ASP A 127 -21.84 -33.29 24.10
N ILE A 128 -21.35 -32.07 23.84
CA ILE A 128 -20.29 -31.80 22.83
C ILE A 128 -18.88 -31.95 23.44
N GLY A 129 -18.76 -32.00 24.79
CA GLY A 129 -17.50 -32.17 25.50
C GLY A 129 -16.80 -30.86 25.86
N PHE A 130 -17.53 -29.77 26.05
CA PHE A 130 -17.04 -28.45 26.44
C PHE A 130 -17.67 -27.99 27.77
N SER A 131 -17.06 -27.02 28.43
CA SER A 131 -17.76 -26.19 29.40
C SER A 131 -18.69 -25.20 28.67
N ALA A 132 -19.77 -24.77 29.35
CA ALA A 132 -20.68 -23.77 28.75
C ALA A 132 -19.96 -22.47 28.41
N GLU A 133 -19.03 -22.05 29.26
CA GLU A 133 -18.23 -20.82 29.05
C GLU A 133 -17.26 -20.94 27.87
N ASP A 134 -16.58 -22.10 27.71
CA ASP A 134 -15.68 -22.31 26.57
C ASP A 134 -16.46 -22.46 25.26
N LEU A 135 -17.61 -23.15 25.30
CA LEU A 135 -18.47 -23.30 24.14
C LEU A 135 -18.95 -21.94 23.64
N ASP A 136 -19.42 -21.06 24.52
CA ASP A 136 -19.89 -19.73 24.17
C ASP A 136 -18.78 -18.89 23.49
N LYS A 137 -17.56 -18.94 24.04
CA LYS A 137 -16.37 -18.29 23.45
C LYS A 137 -15.99 -18.87 22.10
N MET A 138 -16.10 -20.18 21.91
CA MET A 138 -15.69 -20.86 20.67
C MET A 138 -16.71 -20.77 19.56
N LEU A 139 -18.01 -20.68 19.88
CA LEU A 139 -19.08 -20.58 18.89
C LEU A 139 -18.91 -19.39 17.95
N TYR A 140 -18.30 -18.32 18.43
CA TYR A 140 -18.13 -17.06 17.70
C TYR A 140 -16.67 -16.60 17.61
N ALA A 141 -15.72 -17.52 17.82
CA ALA A 141 -14.29 -17.20 17.83
C ALA A 141 -13.74 -16.68 16.49
N ASP A 142 -14.43 -16.98 15.39
CA ASP A 142 -14.15 -16.51 14.04
C ASP A 142 -14.59 -15.05 13.78
N LEU A 143 -15.47 -14.51 14.62
CA LEU A 143 -15.90 -13.12 14.48
C LEU A 143 -14.76 -12.15 14.84
N PRO A 144 -14.59 -11.04 14.07
CA PRO A 144 -13.49 -10.10 14.28
C PRO A 144 -13.40 -9.52 15.69
N GLU A 145 -14.54 -9.30 16.36
CA GLU A 145 -14.61 -8.80 17.73
C GLU A 145 -14.02 -9.76 18.77
N ASN A 146 -13.99 -11.07 18.45
CA ASN A 146 -13.47 -12.12 19.32
C ASN A 146 -12.01 -12.46 19.05
N HIS A 147 -11.37 -11.82 18.06
CA HIS A 147 -9.94 -11.96 17.86
C HIS A 147 -9.16 -11.46 19.07
N ILE A 148 -8.11 -12.17 19.44
CA ILE A 148 -7.28 -11.85 20.60
C ILE A 148 -6.15 -10.89 20.22
N VAL A 149 -5.94 -9.86 21.01
CA VAL A 149 -4.79 -8.96 20.91
C VAL A 149 -3.55 -9.72 21.38
N LYS A 150 -2.71 -10.17 20.45
CA LYS A 150 -1.51 -10.98 20.77
C LYS A 150 -0.29 -10.13 21.05
N HIS A 151 -0.12 -9.06 20.30
CA HIS A 151 1.08 -8.25 20.42
C HIS A 151 0.81 -6.79 20.08
N VAL A 152 1.43 -5.90 20.83
CA VAL A 152 1.48 -4.46 20.58
C VAL A 152 2.94 -4.04 20.52
N ASP A 153 3.33 -3.29 19.46
CA ASP A 153 4.72 -2.86 19.26
C ASP A 153 5.23 -2.06 20.48
N ARG A 154 6.12 -2.68 21.26
CA ARG A 154 6.69 -2.07 22.47
C ARG A 154 7.62 -0.90 22.18
N ALA A 155 8.19 -0.83 20.97
CA ALA A 155 9.06 0.27 20.55
C ALA A 155 8.27 1.55 20.22
N LEU A 156 6.93 1.46 20.13
CA LEU A 156 6.09 2.61 19.86
C LEU A 156 6.00 3.51 21.10
N THR A 157 6.52 4.73 20.96
CA THR A 157 6.45 5.77 22.00
C THR A 157 5.38 6.80 21.64
N PRO A 158 4.87 7.62 22.59
CA PRO A 158 3.92 8.68 22.29
C PRO A 158 4.42 9.63 21.19
N MET A 159 5.71 9.97 21.20
CA MET A 159 6.35 10.82 20.22
C MET A 159 6.33 10.19 18.83
N SER A 160 6.81 8.95 18.73
CA SER A 160 6.84 8.21 17.44
C SER A 160 5.44 7.90 16.91
N LEU A 161 4.44 7.74 17.79
CA LEU A 161 3.05 7.59 17.39
C LEU A 161 2.51 8.85 16.72
N ILE A 162 2.78 10.05 17.30
CA ILE A 162 2.41 11.33 16.70
C ILE A 162 3.12 11.54 15.36
N GLU A 163 4.43 11.24 15.28
CA GLU A 163 5.18 11.34 14.02
C GLU A 163 4.57 10.43 12.94
N ARG A 164 4.23 9.19 13.26
CA ARG A 164 3.56 8.27 12.34
C ARG A 164 2.15 8.73 11.94
N TYR A 165 1.40 9.32 12.87
CA TYR A 165 0.10 9.91 12.59
C TYR A 165 0.21 11.04 11.55
N ASN A 166 1.17 11.94 11.71
CA ASN A 166 1.39 13.05 10.77
C ASN A 166 1.74 12.53 9.36
N VAL A 167 2.60 11.52 9.26
CA VAL A 167 2.91 10.87 7.97
C VAL A 167 1.66 10.23 7.38
N ALA A 168 0.89 9.49 8.19
CA ALA A 168 -0.33 8.83 7.73
C ALA A 168 -1.41 9.86 7.29
N LEU A 169 -1.44 11.03 7.91
CA LEU A 169 -2.32 12.12 7.53
C LEU A 169 -1.92 12.72 6.16
N ALA A 170 -0.63 12.95 5.94
CA ALA A 170 -0.11 13.37 4.64
C ALA A 170 -0.36 12.32 3.54
N GLN A 171 -0.18 11.03 3.86
CA GLN A 171 -0.49 9.93 2.98
C GLN A 171 -1.97 9.90 2.57
N ALA A 172 -2.88 10.12 3.53
CA ALA A 172 -4.32 10.12 3.28
C ALA A 172 -4.77 11.25 2.34
N MET A 173 -4.06 12.39 2.31
CA MET A 173 -4.32 13.45 1.32
C MET A 173 -4.11 12.96 -0.11
N LEU A 174 -3.14 12.08 -0.34
CA LEU A 174 -2.80 11.59 -1.67
C LEU A 174 -3.79 10.54 -2.22
N TYR A 175 -4.66 9.94 -1.38
CA TYR A 175 -5.69 9.02 -1.87
C TYR A 175 -6.64 9.64 -2.88
N ARG A 176 -6.82 10.95 -2.84
CA ARG A 176 -7.71 11.70 -3.71
C ARG A 176 -6.96 12.69 -4.60
N ALA A 177 -5.70 12.42 -4.87
CA ALA A 177 -4.95 13.24 -5.79
C ALA A 177 -5.44 13.05 -7.23
N VAL A 178 -5.53 14.14 -7.95
CA VAL A 178 -5.77 14.18 -9.41
C VAL A 178 -4.44 14.10 -10.14
N ARG A 179 -3.44 14.80 -9.61
CA ARG A 179 -2.08 14.87 -10.10
C ARG A 179 -1.17 15.30 -8.96
N ALA A 180 0.06 14.82 -8.95
CA ALA A 180 1.10 15.35 -8.08
C ALA A 180 2.36 15.67 -8.88
N GLU A 181 3.02 16.75 -8.50
CA GLU A 181 4.29 17.19 -9.05
C GLU A 181 5.33 17.22 -7.93
N ILE A 182 6.51 16.66 -8.19
CA ILE A 182 7.60 16.57 -7.25
C ILE A 182 8.84 17.18 -7.86
N CYS A 183 9.41 18.18 -7.23
CA CYS A 183 10.75 18.66 -7.50
C CYS A 183 11.73 17.94 -6.56
N LEU A 184 12.68 17.20 -7.11
CA LEU A 184 13.62 16.35 -6.35
C LEU A 184 15.04 16.71 -6.71
N ARG A 185 15.90 17.02 -5.71
CA ARG A 185 17.28 17.44 -5.92
C ARG A 185 18.34 16.50 -5.33
N ASP A 186 17.92 15.46 -4.61
CA ASP A 186 18.82 14.45 -4.07
C ASP A 186 18.16 13.09 -4.04
N ASN A 187 18.92 12.02 -3.72
CA ASN A 187 18.44 10.66 -3.49
C ASN A 187 17.59 10.05 -4.62
N PHE A 188 17.85 10.45 -5.87
CA PHE A 188 17.03 10.14 -7.05
C PHE A 188 16.79 8.65 -7.26
N ARG A 189 17.86 7.83 -7.19
CA ARG A 189 17.77 6.39 -7.48
C ARG A 189 16.75 5.70 -6.58
N MET A 190 16.80 5.98 -5.28
CA MET A 190 15.89 5.38 -4.32
C MET A 190 14.45 5.82 -4.59
N VAL A 191 14.21 7.12 -4.80
CA VAL A 191 12.87 7.64 -5.09
C VAL A 191 12.31 7.03 -6.38
N PHE A 192 13.12 6.92 -7.42
CA PHE A 192 12.75 6.31 -8.69
C PHE A 192 12.41 4.82 -8.54
N GLN A 193 13.22 4.06 -7.79
CA GLN A 193 12.92 2.67 -7.47
C GLN A 193 11.56 2.52 -6.78
N TRP A 194 11.33 3.29 -5.73
CA TRP A 194 10.06 3.24 -5.00
C TRP A 194 8.86 3.64 -5.84
N MET A 195 9.02 4.63 -6.73
CA MET A 195 8.00 5.04 -7.67
C MET A 195 7.62 3.90 -8.64
N LYS A 196 8.62 3.19 -9.15
CA LYS A 196 8.42 2.01 -10.02
C LYS A 196 7.78 0.85 -9.25
N LEU A 197 8.29 0.52 -8.05
CA LEU A 197 7.72 -0.51 -7.18
C LEU A 197 6.27 -0.21 -6.83
N ALA A 198 5.93 1.06 -6.60
CA ALA A 198 4.56 1.51 -6.38
C ALA A 198 3.72 1.52 -7.67
N ARG A 199 4.29 1.19 -8.83
CA ARG A 199 3.63 1.20 -10.16
C ARG A 199 2.93 2.52 -10.47
N LEU A 200 3.57 3.62 -10.11
CA LEU A 200 3.00 4.94 -10.34
C LEU A 200 3.22 5.36 -11.80
N MET A 201 2.16 5.83 -12.43
CA MET A 201 2.23 6.48 -13.74
C MET A 201 2.94 7.81 -13.59
N HIS A 202 4.06 7.97 -14.28
CA HIS A 202 4.94 9.10 -14.07
C HIS A 202 5.60 9.61 -15.36
N THR A 203 6.03 10.85 -15.27
CA THR A 203 6.87 11.54 -16.23
C THR A 203 8.00 12.21 -15.48
N ILE A 204 9.22 12.09 -15.97
CA ILE A 204 10.39 12.68 -15.33
C ILE A 204 11.10 13.58 -16.35
N GLU A 205 11.46 14.78 -15.92
CA GLU A 205 12.19 15.76 -16.69
C GLU A 205 13.36 16.31 -15.88
N SER A 206 14.50 16.57 -16.50
CA SER A 206 15.63 17.23 -15.86
C SER A 206 15.34 18.70 -15.65
N LEU A 207 15.67 19.23 -14.47
CA LEU A 207 15.59 20.65 -14.18
C LEU A 207 16.89 21.37 -14.64
N PRO A 208 16.80 22.58 -15.20
CA PRO A 208 18.00 23.33 -15.61
C PRO A 208 18.98 23.62 -14.47
N GLU A 209 18.45 23.81 -13.27
CA GLU A 209 19.20 24.09 -12.04
C GLU A 209 19.72 22.82 -11.34
N GLY A 210 19.60 21.67 -11.96
CA GLY A 210 19.91 20.36 -11.39
C GLY A 210 18.75 19.72 -10.65
N GLY A 211 18.70 18.39 -10.67
CA GLY A 211 17.61 17.60 -10.13
C GLY A 211 16.55 17.26 -11.16
N TYR A 212 15.40 16.82 -10.68
CA TYR A 212 14.33 16.27 -11.51
C TYR A 212 12.97 16.80 -11.11
N ARG A 213 12.14 17.06 -12.11
CA ARG A 213 10.71 17.27 -11.99
C ARG A 213 10.00 15.98 -12.32
N ILE A 214 9.24 15.45 -11.38
CA ILE A 214 8.48 14.22 -11.52
C ILE A 214 7.00 14.58 -11.48
N VAL A 215 6.26 14.18 -12.49
CA VAL A 215 4.80 14.34 -12.53
C VAL A 215 4.18 12.97 -12.38
N LEU A 216 3.33 12.81 -11.39
CA LEU A 216 2.56 11.60 -11.12
C LEU A 216 1.09 11.83 -11.48
N ASP A 217 0.50 10.91 -12.23
CA ASP A 217 -0.95 10.88 -12.39
C ASP A 217 -1.59 10.42 -11.08
N GLY A 218 -2.66 11.06 -10.66
CA GLY A 218 -3.33 10.73 -9.42
C GLY A 218 -4.45 9.69 -9.58
N PRO A 219 -4.92 9.07 -8.49
CA PRO A 219 -5.97 8.06 -8.53
C PRO A 219 -7.30 8.58 -9.09
N ILE A 220 -7.63 9.84 -8.89
CA ILE A 220 -8.87 10.45 -9.40
C ILE A 220 -8.89 10.57 -10.93
N SER A 221 -7.72 10.58 -11.58
CA SER A 221 -7.63 10.59 -13.04
C SER A 221 -7.91 9.22 -13.68
N LEU A 222 -8.07 8.16 -12.88
CA LEU A 222 -8.25 6.79 -13.33
C LEU A 222 -9.72 6.36 -13.28
N PHE A 223 -10.18 5.66 -14.31
CA PHE A 223 -11.54 5.12 -14.36
C PHE A 223 -11.71 3.81 -13.58
N GLN A 224 -10.62 3.04 -13.38
CA GLN A 224 -10.62 1.74 -12.70
C GLN A 224 -9.47 1.62 -11.71
N ASN A 225 -9.66 0.83 -10.63
CA ASN A 225 -8.66 0.58 -9.58
C ASN A 225 -8.10 1.84 -8.89
N SER A 226 -8.85 2.94 -8.87
CA SER A 226 -8.43 4.22 -8.31
C SER A 226 -8.06 4.12 -6.82
N GLU A 227 -8.78 3.32 -6.02
CA GLU A 227 -8.49 3.13 -4.59
C GLU A 227 -7.13 2.43 -4.37
N ARG A 228 -6.88 1.32 -5.08
CA ARG A 228 -5.60 0.60 -4.99
C ARG A 228 -4.43 1.48 -5.43
N TYR A 229 -4.62 2.25 -6.48
CA TYR A 229 -3.61 3.18 -6.97
C TYR A 229 -3.36 4.32 -5.97
N GLY A 230 -4.42 4.87 -5.35
CA GLY A 230 -4.31 5.87 -4.28
C GLY A 230 -3.52 5.35 -3.07
N VAL A 231 -3.74 4.09 -2.68
CA VAL A 231 -2.95 3.43 -1.63
C VAL A 231 -1.48 3.33 -2.05
N ASN A 232 -1.18 2.98 -3.28
CA ASN A 232 0.20 2.90 -3.79
C ASN A 232 0.88 4.27 -3.79
N MET A 233 0.17 5.32 -4.22
CA MET A 233 0.67 6.70 -4.18
C MET A 233 0.95 7.16 -2.75
N ALA A 234 0.10 6.83 -1.80
CA ALA A 234 0.31 7.11 -0.39
C ALA A 234 1.51 6.33 0.19
N ARG A 235 1.68 5.05 -0.18
CA ARG A 235 2.82 4.22 0.23
C ARG A 235 4.16 4.70 -0.32
N PHE A 236 4.16 5.42 -1.43
CA PHE A 236 5.36 6.03 -2.00
C PHE A 236 5.89 7.20 -1.15
N LEU A 237 5.02 7.96 -0.46
CA LEU A 237 5.43 9.16 0.28
C LEU A 237 6.60 8.94 1.25
N PRO A 238 6.67 7.86 2.08
CA PRO A 238 7.80 7.64 2.97
C PRO A 238 9.17 7.56 2.27
N ALA A 239 9.21 7.11 1.01
CA ALA A 239 10.45 7.10 0.24
C ALA A 239 10.91 8.53 -0.09
N LEU A 240 9.97 9.42 -0.41
CA LEU A 240 10.25 10.83 -0.66
C LEU A 240 10.76 11.53 0.61
N LEU A 241 10.21 11.18 1.79
CA LEU A 241 10.64 11.73 3.09
C LEU A 241 12.10 11.38 3.47
N LEU A 242 12.74 10.42 2.81
CA LEU A 242 14.16 10.10 3.00
C LEU A 242 15.10 11.03 2.23
N SER A 243 14.56 11.87 1.36
CA SER A 243 15.29 12.91 0.65
C SER A 243 15.34 14.20 1.49
N LYS A 244 16.38 15.01 1.29
CA LYS A 244 16.55 16.27 2.03
C LYS A 244 16.02 17.47 1.27
N ASN A 245 16.16 17.46 -0.06
CA ASN A 245 15.81 18.57 -0.94
C ASN A 245 14.73 18.13 -1.92
N TRP A 246 13.47 18.31 -1.52
CA TRP A 246 12.31 17.96 -2.31
C TRP A 246 11.12 18.86 -2.00
N GLU A 247 10.25 19.01 -2.96
CA GLU A 247 8.97 19.69 -2.83
C GLU A 247 7.91 18.85 -3.54
N LEU A 248 6.74 18.74 -2.96
CA LEU A 248 5.58 18.08 -3.55
C LEU A 248 4.41 19.05 -3.59
N GLU A 249 3.82 19.20 -4.76
CA GLU A 249 2.55 19.88 -4.95
C GLU A 249 1.56 18.91 -5.59
N ALA A 250 0.41 18.69 -4.96
CA ALA A 250 -0.63 17.82 -5.46
C ALA A 250 -1.97 18.55 -5.56
N LEU A 251 -2.66 18.37 -6.68
CA LEU A 251 -4.05 18.77 -6.82
C LEU A 251 -4.92 17.65 -6.27
N VAL A 252 -5.64 17.91 -5.17
CA VAL A 252 -6.44 16.91 -4.46
C VAL A 252 -7.93 17.26 -4.49
N GLU A 253 -8.79 16.25 -4.63
CA GLU A 253 -10.24 16.39 -4.59
C GLU A 253 -10.72 16.41 -3.12
N THR A 254 -11.32 17.51 -2.67
CA THR A 254 -11.78 17.70 -1.29
C THR A 254 -13.30 17.51 -1.11
N GLY A 255 -13.95 16.81 -2.01
CA GLY A 255 -15.38 16.53 -1.96
C GLY A 255 -16.20 17.78 -2.30
N LYS A 256 -16.98 18.31 -1.35
CA LYS A 256 -17.90 19.42 -1.60
C LYS A 256 -17.25 20.75 -2.03
N VAL A 257 -15.97 20.95 -1.72
CA VAL A 257 -15.25 22.22 -1.99
C VAL A 257 -14.46 22.15 -3.30
N GLY A 258 -14.44 20.97 -3.94
CA GLY A 258 -13.76 20.75 -5.21
C GLY A 258 -12.25 20.53 -5.07
N LYS A 259 -11.51 20.80 -6.14
CA LYS A 259 -10.08 20.55 -6.21
C LYS A 259 -9.30 21.66 -5.50
N LYS A 260 -8.33 21.28 -4.67
CA LYS A 260 -7.47 22.19 -3.91
C LYS A 260 -6.02 21.74 -3.99
N THR A 261 -5.11 22.67 -3.78
CA THR A 261 -3.66 22.41 -3.80
C THR A 261 -3.17 21.94 -2.45
N PHE A 262 -2.54 20.78 -2.41
CA PHE A 262 -1.81 20.26 -1.25
C PHE A 262 -0.31 20.40 -1.48
N ARG A 263 0.39 21.06 -0.54
CA ARG A 263 1.84 21.25 -0.60
C ARG A 263 2.53 20.57 0.55
N LEU A 264 3.65 19.92 0.24
CA LEU A 264 4.48 19.23 1.22
C LEU A 264 5.96 19.42 0.88
N GLY A 265 6.79 19.53 1.93
CA GLY A 265 8.25 19.66 1.79
C GLY A 265 8.96 19.46 3.11
N PRO A 266 10.30 19.58 3.16
CA PRO A 266 11.12 19.39 4.37
C PRO A 266 10.72 20.26 5.56
N GLN A 267 10.13 21.44 5.32
CA GLN A 267 9.65 22.35 6.35
C GLN A 267 8.59 21.75 7.27
N HIS A 268 7.87 20.71 6.81
CA HIS A 268 6.87 20.01 7.63
C HIS A 268 7.48 19.01 8.61
N GLN A 269 8.79 18.74 8.53
CA GLN A 269 9.56 17.88 9.42
C GLN A 269 8.96 16.48 9.63
N LEU A 270 8.30 15.96 8.60
CA LEU A 270 7.73 14.60 8.65
C LEU A 270 8.85 13.58 8.62
N LYS A 271 8.78 12.62 9.56
CA LYS A 271 9.78 11.54 9.66
C LYS A 271 9.19 10.20 9.22
N PRO A 272 9.81 9.50 8.27
CA PRO A 272 9.38 8.14 7.94
C PRO A 272 9.58 7.24 9.18
N GLY A 273 8.51 6.57 9.63
CA GLY A 273 8.54 5.81 10.89
C GLY A 273 9.43 4.57 10.85
N LYS A 274 9.33 3.75 9.82
CA LYS A 274 10.23 2.63 9.50
C LYS A 274 10.78 2.87 8.10
N LYS A 275 11.98 2.35 7.83
CA LYS A 275 12.45 2.31 6.44
C LYS A 275 11.36 1.65 5.62
N PRO A 276 10.88 2.29 4.55
CA PRO A 276 9.90 1.68 3.69
C PRO A 276 10.46 0.30 3.28
N GLN A 277 9.70 -0.75 3.54
CA GLN A 277 10.00 -2.06 2.97
C GLN A 277 9.20 -2.18 1.69
N PRO A 278 9.77 -2.71 0.62
CA PRO A 278 9.06 -2.92 -0.64
C PRO A 278 8.08 -4.10 -0.52
N ASP A 279 7.01 -3.92 0.25
CA ASP A 279 5.86 -4.84 0.29
C ASP A 279 4.95 -4.66 -0.95
N PHE A 280 5.54 -4.21 -2.05
CA PHE A 280 4.81 -4.14 -3.29
C PHE A 280 4.82 -5.53 -3.95
N ASP A 281 3.63 -6.03 -4.24
CA ASP A 281 3.36 -7.26 -4.98
C ASP A 281 3.91 -7.16 -6.42
N SER A 282 5.23 -7.11 -6.54
CA SER A 282 5.95 -7.29 -7.80
C SER A 282 6.11 -8.78 -8.14
N SER A 283 5.17 -9.62 -7.65
CA SER A 283 5.26 -11.07 -7.77
C SER A 283 5.52 -11.55 -9.22
N ALA A 284 4.94 -10.86 -10.20
CA ALA A 284 5.14 -11.19 -11.61
C ALA A 284 6.55 -10.78 -12.12
N GLU A 285 6.97 -9.56 -11.80
CA GLU A 285 8.30 -9.05 -12.19
C GLU A 285 9.41 -9.77 -11.43
N GLU A 286 9.23 -9.98 -10.14
CA GLU A 286 10.18 -10.75 -9.32
C GLU A 286 10.28 -12.20 -9.78
N ALA A 287 9.15 -12.82 -10.10
CA ALA A 287 9.13 -14.19 -10.65
C ALA A 287 9.83 -14.27 -12.01
N PHE A 288 9.65 -13.25 -12.88
CA PHE A 288 10.35 -13.14 -14.15
C PHE A 288 11.85 -12.97 -13.93
N HIS A 289 12.28 -12.01 -13.12
CA HIS A 289 13.68 -11.78 -12.76
C HIS A 289 14.34 -13.04 -12.21
N ARG A 290 13.72 -13.70 -11.24
CA ARG A 290 14.23 -14.93 -10.61
C ARG A 290 14.38 -16.07 -11.62
N LYS A 291 13.44 -16.23 -12.53
CA LYS A 291 13.51 -17.23 -13.60
C LYS A 291 14.61 -16.91 -14.61
N PHE A 292 14.73 -15.64 -15.00
CA PHE A 292 15.77 -15.20 -15.92
C PHE A 292 17.18 -15.39 -15.33
N ALA A 293 17.40 -14.95 -14.10
CA ALA A 293 18.68 -15.09 -13.41
C ALA A 293 19.13 -16.54 -13.20
N ARG A 294 18.16 -17.49 -13.13
CA ARG A 294 18.44 -18.93 -13.04
C ARG A 294 18.74 -19.58 -14.40
N ASN A 295 18.50 -18.89 -15.50
CA ASN A 295 18.71 -19.45 -16.85
C ASN A 295 20.19 -19.38 -17.26
N LYS A 296 20.96 -20.40 -16.89
CA LYS A 296 22.38 -20.53 -17.22
C LYS A 296 22.67 -20.70 -18.73
N LYS A 297 21.64 -20.89 -19.56
CA LYS A 297 21.81 -21.08 -21.01
C LYS A 297 21.87 -19.75 -21.77
N SER A 298 21.42 -18.66 -21.15
CA SER A 298 21.44 -17.34 -21.76
C SER A 298 22.79 -16.65 -21.52
N LYS A 299 23.32 -16.00 -22.53
CA LYS A 299 24.49 -15.12 -22.44
C LYS A 299 24.12 -13.71 -21.97
N TRP A 300 22.84 -13.47 -21.69
CA TRP A 300 22.35 -12.23 -21.14
C TRP A 300 22.26 -12.30 -19.62
N THR A 301 22.74 -11.27 -18.97
CA THR A 301 22.51 -11.01 -17.54
C THR A 301 21.38 -9.99 -17.38
N ILE A 302 20.61 -10.10 -16.31
CA ILE A 302 19.48 -9.22 -16.00
C ILE A 302 19.77 -8.42 -14.73
N THR A 303 19.47 -7.13 -14.76
CA THR A 303 19.44 -6.26 -13.58
C THR A 303 18.08 -5.57 -13.51
N ARG A 304 17.60 -5.34 -12.30
CA ARG A 304 16.31 -4.72 -12.04
C ARG A 304 16.51 -3.27 -11.66
N GLU A 305 15.76 -2.36 -12.30
CA GLU A 305 15.65 -0.93 -11.93
C GLU A 305 17.01 -0.21 -11.69
N GLY A 306 18.08 -0.71 -12.31
CA GLY A 306 19.46 -0.23 -12.07
C GLY A 306 19.93 0.87 -13.00
N GLU A 307 19.25 1.07 -14.13
CA GLU A 307 19.67 1.98 -15.19
C GLU A 307 18.69 3.16 -15.31
N VAL A 308 19.26 4.34 -15.50
CA VAL A 308 18.50 5.58 -15.77
C VAL A 308 18.99 6.12 -17.11
N LEU A 309 18.14 6.11 -18.08
CA LEU A 309 18.42 6.67 -19.41
C LEU A 309 17.98 8.13 -19.45
N SER A 310 18.84 9.00 -19.97
CA SER A 310 18.55 10.45 -20.12
C SER A 310 18.82 10.87 -21.55
N LYS A 311 17.81 11.47 -22.19
CA LYS A 311 17.94 12.00 -23.55
C LYS A 311 17.01 13.19 -23.77
N ASP A 312 17.55 14.29 -24.27
CA ASP A 312 16.81 15.53 -24.54
C ASP A 312 15.95 16.01 -23.36
N GLY A 313 16.52 15.94 -22.14
CA GLY A 313 15.82 16.33 -20.91
C GLY A 313 14.75 15.34 -20.42
N VAL A 314 14.49 14.27 -21.17
CA VAL A 314 13.55 13.20 -20.78
C VAL A 314 14.31 12.07 -20.09
N ILE A 315 13.78 11.61 -18.97
CA ILE A 315 14.31 10.50 -18.18
C ILE A 315 13.42 9.28 -18.38
N PHE A 316 14.07 8.15 -18.64
CA PHE A 316 13.42 6.84 -18.73
C PHE A 316 14.11 5.84 -17.77
N ILE A 317 13.32 5.16 -16.98
CA ILE A 317 13.77 4.14 -16.03
C ILE A 317 13.10 2.84 -16.44
N PRO A 318 13.82 1.91 -17.09
CA PRO A 318 13.28 0.62 -17.49
C PRO A 318 13.02 -0.28 -16.27
N ASP A 319 12.10 -1.23 -16.39
CA ASP A 319 11.86 -2.25 -15.36
C ASP A 319 13.05 -3.21 -15.25
N PHE A 320 13.65 -3.54 -16.40
CA PHE A 320 14.84 -4.38 -16.47
C PHE A 320 15.87 -3.85 -17.47
N ALA A 321 17.13 -4.01 -17.12
CA ALA A 321 18.25 -3.87 -18.03
C ALA A 321 18.90 -5.24 -18.25
N PHE A 322 19.27 -5.53 -19.49
CA PHE A 322 19.98 -6.73 -19.90
C PHE A 322 21.34 -6.35 -20.44
N ARG A 323 22.35 -7.16 -20.09
CA ARG A 323 23.70 -7.03 -20.63
C ARG A 323 24.14 -8.37 -21.17
N HIS A 324 24.56 -8.39 -22.42
CA HIS A 324 25.14 -9.57 -23.07
C HIS A 324 26.65 -9.68 -22.84
N GLU A 325 27.20 -10.87 -22.91
CA GLU A 325 28.65 -11.09 -22.74
C GLU A 325 29.53 -10.33 -23.75
N ASP A 326 28.98 -10.02 -24.94
CA ASP A 326 29.68 -9.23 -25.99
C ASP A 326 29.54 -7.69 -25.80
N GLY A 327 28.93 -7.23 -24.72
CA GLY A 327 28.77 -5.83 -24.38
C GLY A 327 27.46 -5.17 -24.87
N ARG A 328 26.60 -5.88 -25.62
CA ARG A 328 25.27 -5.37 -25.99
C ARG A 328 24.42 -5.10 -24.73
N THR A 329 23.62 -4.05 -24.78
CA THR A 329 22.64 -3.71 -23.75
C THR A 329 21.25 -3.62 -24.33
N ALA A 330 20.25 -3.99 -23.55
CA ALA A 330 18.85 -3.83 -23.87
C ALA A 330 18.03 -3.48 -22.64
N PHE A 331 16.90 -2.86 -22.84
CA PHE A 331 16.03 -2.39 -21.75
C PHE A 331 14.62 -2.89 -22.00
N LEU A 332 13.96 -3.33 -20.93
CA LEU A 332 12.57 -3.82 -20.99
C LEU A 332 11.69 -3.00 -20.09
N GLU A 333 10.59 -2.54 -20.65
CA GLU A 333 9.49 -1.89 -19.93
C GLU A 333 8.24 -2.75 -20.04
N ILE A 334 7.66 -3.11 -18.90
CA ILE A 334 6.43 -3.89 -18.84
C ILE A 334 5.26 -2.95 -18.63
N VAL A 335 4.37 -2.92 -19.60
CA VAL A 335 3.12 -2.16 -19.49
C VAL A 335 2.19 -2.86 -18.50
N GLY A 336 1.87 -2.17 -17.42
CA GLY A 336 0.92 -2.63 -16.41
C GLY A 336 -0.51 -2.18 -16.70
N PHE A 337 -1.27 -1.88 -15.67
CA PHE A 337 -2.64 -1.35 -15.77
C PHE A 337 -2.62 0.17 -16.09
N TRP A 338 -2.19 0.53 -17.28
CA TRP A 338 -2.15 1.92 -17.71
C TRP A 338 -3.40 2.30 -18.49
N THR A 339 -3.76 3.59 -18.42
CA THR A 339 -4.78 4.11 -19.33
C THR A 339 -4.24 4.15 -20.76
N PRO A 340 -5.09 4.00 -21.80
CA PRO A 340 -4.64 4.09 -23.19
C PRO A 340 -3.96 5.43 -23.50
N GLU A 341 -4.39 6.52 -22.86
CA GLU A 341 -3.80 7.84 -23.01
C GLU A 341 -2.40 7.91 -22.41
N TYR A 342 -2.22 7.42 -21.18
CA TYR A 342 -0.89 7.35 -20.56
C TYR A 342 0.08 6.50 -21.37
N LEU A 343 -0.39 5.33 -21.86
CA LEU A 343 0.41 4.46 -22.72
C LEU A 343 0.88 5.20 -23.98
N ARG A 344 -0.02 5.87 -24.70
CA ARG A 344 0.34 6.66 -25.90
C ARG A 344 1.36 7.74 -25.58
N ASN A 345 1.15 8.49 -24.51
CA ASN A 345 2.09 9.53 -24.06
C ASN A 345 3.46 8.95 -23.71
N LYS A 346 3.49 7.81 -23.03
CA LYS A 346 4.75 7.12 -22.69
C LYS A 346 5.46 6.57 -23.92
N LEU A 347 4.74 5.93 -24.84
CA LEU A 347 5.32 5.44 -26.10
C LEU A 347 5.89 6.57 -26.95
N SER A 348 5.21 7.74 -27.01
CA SER A 348 5.74 8.91 -27.71
C SER A 348 7.07 9.41 -27.13
N LYS A 349 7.26 9.31 -25.82
CA LYS A 349 8.52 9.64 -25.13
C LYS A 349 9.60 8.58 -25.36
N LEU A 350 9.22 7.29 -25.35
CA LEU A 350 10.13 6.18 -25.62
C LEU A 350 10.70 6.22 -27.05
N LYS A 351 10.01 6.86 -28.01
CA LYS A 351 10.55 7.10 -29.35
C LYS A 351 11.91 7.81 -29.34
N ARG A 352 12.20 8.63 -28.33
CA ARG A 352 13.51 9.28 -28.16
C ARG A 352 14.63 8.30 -27.85
N PHE A 353 14.30 7.14 -27.31
CA PHE A 353 15.20 6.07 -26.91
C PHE A 353 15.23 4.88 -27.89
N GLU A 354 14.72 5.03 -29.12
CA GLU A 354 14.66 3.95 -30.13
C GLU A 354 16.04 3.34 -30.42
N LYS A 355 17.12 4.12 -30.30
CA LYS A 355 18.50 3.64 -30.51
C LYS A 355 19.09 2.88 -29.32
N GLU A 356 18.40 2.87 -28.18
CA GLU A 356 18.87 2.29 -26.93
C GLU A 356 18.39 0.83 -26.70
N ASN A 357 17.90 0.16 -27.75
CA ASN A 357 17.35 -1.21 -27.68
C ASN A 357 16.26 -1.37 -26.61
N VAL A 358 15.30 -0.44 -26.57
CA VAL A 358 14.16 -0.50 -25.65
C VAL A 358 13.11 -1.47 -26.20
N ILE A 359 12.75 -2.45 -25.38
CA ILE A 359 11.71 -3.45 -25.63
C ILE A 359 10.50 -3.07 -24.77
N VAL A 360 9.31 -3.10 -25.34
CA VAL A 360 8.07 -2.82 -24.62
C VAL A 360 7.23 -4.11 -24.56
N ALA A 361 6.87 -4.56 -23.36
CA ALA A 361 5.99 -5.72 -23.20
C ALA A 361 4.59 -5.25 -22.80
N VAL A 362 3.56 -5.63 -23.56
CA VAL A 362 2.16 -5.19 -23.39
C VAL A 362 1.23 -6.39 -23.22
N PRO A 363 0.22 -6.30 -22.32
CA PRO A 363 -0.85 -7.28 -22.28
C PRO A 363 -1.64 -7.31 -23.61
N ASP A 364 -2.06 -8.48 -24.06
CA ASP A 364 -2.84 -8.64 -25.31
C ASP A 364 -4.12 -7.78 -25.35
N ALA A 365 -4.68 -7.48 -24.17
CA ALA A 365 -5.84 -6.59 -24.04
C ALA A 365 -5.56 -5.13 -24.45
N LEU A 366 -4.29 -4.72 -24.54
CA LEU A 366 -3.86 -3.37 -24.91
C LEU A 366 -3.23 -3.35 -26.31
N ASN A 367 -3.87 -3.99 -27.30
CA ASN A 367 -3.37 -4.17 -28.67
C ASN A 367 -3.02 -2.89 -29.47
N CYS A 368 -3.30 -1.68 -28.91
CA CYS A 368 -3.05 -0.41 -29.59
C CYS A 368 -1.58 0.03 -29.62
N ALA A 369 -0.67 -0.70 -28.99
CA ALA A 369 0.72 -0.22 -28.84
C ALA A 369 1.65 -0.57 -30.02
N LYS A 370 1.28 -1.52 -30.91
CA LYS A 370 2.17 -1.99 -31.97
C LYS A 370 2.39 -0.95 -33.07
N ASP A 371 1.38 -0.13 -33.34
CA ASP A 371 1.45 0.90 -34.40
C ASP A 371 2.11 2.20 -33.92
N ASP A 372 2.17 2.39 -32.61
CA ASP A 372 2.66 3.63 -31.99
C ASP A 372 4.15 3.59 -31.62
N PHE A 373 4.79 2.41 -31.62
CA PHE A 373 6.18 2.23 -31.23
C PHE A 373 6.98 1.46 -32.28
N LYS A 374 8.07 2.01 -32.78
CA LYS A 374 8.92 1.38 -33.79
C LYS A 374 9.90 0.34 -33.25
N GLY A 375 10.12 0.29 -31.93
CA GLY A 375 10.96 -0.70 -31.29
C GLY A 375 10.26 -2.05 -31.12
N PRO A 376 10.97 -3.07 -30.60
CA PRO A 376 10.39 -4.39 -30.36
C PRO A 376 9.23 -4.33 -29.35
N VAL A 377 8.08 -4.89 -29.71
CA VAL A 377 6.91 -5.03 -28.84
C VAL A 377 6.59 -6.50 -28.63
N ILE A 378 6.56 -6.92 -27.36
CA ILE A 378 6.20 -8.26 -26.93
C ILE A 378 4.77 -8.23 -26.38
N SER A 379 3.87 -9.02 -26.97
CA SER A 379 2.51 -9.20 -26.42
C SER A 379 2.44 -10.41 -25.51
N PHE A 380 1.73 -10.31 -24.37
CA PHE A 380 1.56 -11.43 -23.45
C PHE A 380 0.14 -11.48 -22.87
N LYS A 381 -0.38 -12.69 -22.56
CA LYS A 381 -1.75 -12.89 -22.05
C LYS A 381 -1.88 -12.58 -20.56
N ALA A 382 -1.22 -13.36 -19.71
CA ALA A 382 -1.34 -13.27 -18.26
C ALA A 382 -0.02 -12.84 -17.60
N ARG A 383 1.12 -13.27 -18.15
CA ARG A 383 2.46 -12.98 -17.62
C ARG A 383 3.50 -13.08 -18.71
N LEU A 384 4.54 -12.29 -18.62
CA LEU A 384 5.69 -12.35 -19.51
C LEU A 384 6.53 -13.60 -19.23
N LEU A 385 6.94 -14.31 -20.26
CA LEU A 385 7.73 -15.53 -20.16
C LEU A 385 9.12 -15.35 -20.80
N LEU A 386 10.11 -16.15 -20.35
CA LEU A 386 11.45 -16.14 -20.93
C LEU A 386 11.47 -16.43 -22.44
N LYS A 387 10.62 -17.35 -22.88
CA LYS A 387 10.48 -17.71 -24.31
C LYS A 387 10.01 -16.56 -25.20
N ASP A 388 9.36 -15.55 -24.60
CA ASP A 388 8.85 -14.39 -25.32
C ASP A 388 9.94 -13.31 -25.43
N VAL A 389 10.83 -13.21 -24.44
CA VAL A 389 11.85 -12.16 -24.32
C VAL A 389 13.18 -12.57 -24.95
N LEU A 390 13.65 -13.81 -24.74
CA LEU A 390 14.96 -14.26 -25.21
C LEU A 390 15.15 -14.11 -26.74
N PRO A 391 14.20 -14.52 -27.59
CA PRO A 391 14.35 -14.35 -29.03
C PRO A 391 14.52 -12.89 -29.46
N VAL A 392 13.85 -11.96 -28.76
CA VAL A 392 13.93 -10.52 -29.04
C VAL A 392 15.29 -9.98 -28.62
N LEU A 393 15.81 -10.41 -27.46
CA LEU A 393 17.16 -10.04 -26.99
C LEU A 393 18.24 -10.57 -27.94
N ASP A 394 18.13 -11.82 -28.38
CA ASP A 394 19.11 -12.45 -29.27
C ASP A 394 19.12 -11.83 -30.69
N ALA A 395 17.99 -11.26 -31.12
CA ALA A 395 17.85 -10.55 -32.37
C ALA A 395 18.49 -9.15 -32.38
N ILE A 396 18.91 -8.61 -31.24
CA ILE A 396 19.59 -7.31 -31.17
C ILE A 396 20.97 -7.43 -31.83
N PRO A 397 21.27 -6.59 -32.85
CA PRO A 397 22.54 -6.66 -33.55
C PRO A 397 23.72 -6.37 -32.61
N ALA A 398 24.84 -7.04 -32.84
CA ALA A 398 26.09 -6.71 -32.15
C ALA A 398 26.47 -5.26 -32.47
N SER A 399 26.83 -4.49 -31.44
CA SER A 399 27.35 -3.15 -31.67
C SER A 399 28.66 -3.27 -32.46
N GLU A 400 28.78 -2.49 -33.54
CA GLU A 400 30.06 -2.35 -34.23
C GLU A 400 31.11 -1.88 -33.19
N PRO A 401 32.31 -2.50 -33.17
CA PRO A 401 33.38 -2.03 -32.28
C PRO A 401 33.67 -0.56 -32.59
N ALA A 402 33.68 0.28 -31.56
CA ALA A 402 34.05 1.67 -31.70
C ALA A 402 35.39 1.76 -32.44
N PRO A 403 35.56 2.62 -33.46
CA PRO A 403 36.81 2.76 -34.16
C PRO A 403 37.89 3.12 -33.14
N SER A 404 38.89 2.27 -33.06
CA SER A 404 40.10 2.47 -32.23
C SER A 404 40.72 3.83 -32.60
N LYS A 405 40.73 4.76 -31.63
CA LYS A 405 41.51 5.98 -31.70
C LYS A 405 42.95 5.73 -31.36
#